data_2fe900224e5954a7f95b6a9f66b8c022
#
_entry.id   2fe900224e5954a7f95b6a9f66b8c022
#
_cell.length_a   1.000
_cell.length_b   1.000
_cell.length_c   1.000
_cell.angle_alpha   90.00
_cell.angle_beta   90.00
_cell.angle_gamma   90.00
#
_symmetry.space_group_name_H-M   'P 1'
#
loop_
_entity.id
_entity.type
_entity.pdbx_description
1 polymer ?
#
loop_
_entity_poly.entity_id
_entity_poly.type
_entity_poly.pdbx_seq_one_letter_code
_entity_poly.pdbx_strand_id
1 'polypeptide(L)'
;MLVHDHTTVRAQSRALAKKLHVTPTAPKDFAMAKDHAAAMKSLRRQSGKSFDRAFLTHEVAYHKAVIDAMNATLMPALKNQEVKDLVTKVAPAFKAHEDAAQNMLDKLAK
;
A
#
# COMPACT_ATOMS: atom_id res chain seq x y z
N MET A 1 -13.27 2.91 -1.42
CA MET A 1 -12.33 2.72 -0.27
C MET A 1 -10.90 2.84 -0.71
N LEU A 2 -10.33 1.87 -1.42
CA LEU A 2 -8.91 1.91 -1.83
C LEU A 2 -8.56 3.11 -2.71
N VAL A 3 -9.31 3.36 -3.77
CA VAL A 3 -9.04 4.48 -4.69
C VAL A 3 -9.14 5.82 -3.99
N HIS A 4 -10.20 6.03 -3.21
CA HIS A 4 -10.40 7.28 -2.48
C HIS A 4 -9.29 7.52 -1.46
N ASP A 5 -8.99 6.51 -0.64
CA ASP A 5 -8.01 6.64 0.44
C ASP A 5 -6.60 6.84 -0.10
N HIS A 6 -6.22 6.09 -1.12
CA HIS A 6 -4.90 6.24 -1.77
C HIS A 6 -4.75 7.60 -2.47
N THR A 7 -5.81 8.09 -3.12
CA THR A 7 -5.81 9.40 -3.73
C THR A 7 -5.61 10.49 -2.68
N THR A 8 -6.30 10.38 -1.54
CA THR A 8 -6.19 11.31 -0.43
C THR A 8 -4.77 11.31 0.16
N VAL A 9 -4.23 10.14 0.46
CA VAL A 9 -2.87 10.01 1.02
C VAL A 9 -1.81 10.53 0.03
N ARG A 10 -1.97 10.23 -1.24
CA ARG A 10 -1.07 10.73 -2.29
C ARG A 10 -1.06 12.26 -2.33
N ALA A 11 -2.24 12.89 -2.26
CA ALA A 11 -2.36 14.35 -2.24
C ALA A 11 -1.70 14.94 -0.99
N GLN A 12 -1.94 14.35 0.18
CA GLN A 12 -1.32 14.78 1.45
C GLN A 12 0.20 14.63 1.41
N SER A 13 0.71 13.53 0.88
CA SER A 13 2.14 13.27 0.78
C SER A 13 2.83 14.26 -0.16
N ARG A 14 2.21 14.58 -1.28
CA ARG A 14 2.72 15.57 -2.23
C ARG A 14 2.73 16.97 -1.66
N ALA A 15 1.67 17.34 -0.94
CA ALA A 15 1.57 18.64 -0.27
C ALA A 15 2.67 18.80 0.78
N LEU A 16 2.93 17.75 1.56
CA LEU A 16 3.99 17.74 2.56
C LEU A 16 5.38 17.85 1.91
N ALA A 17 5.63 17.09 0.85
CA ALA A 17 6.89 17.17 0.12
C ALA A 17 7.16 18.58 -0.41
N LYS A 18 6.13 19.22 -0.95
CA LYS A 18 6.21 20.61 -1.43
C LYS A 18 6.51 21.57 -0.28
N LYS A 19 5.84 21.43 0.86
CA LYS A 19 6.07 22.23 2.06
C LYS A 19 7.50 22.13 2.55
N LEU A 20 8.08 20.92 2.52
CA LEU A 20 9.44 20.64 2.96
C LEU A 20 10.51 20.90 1.89
N HIS A 21 10.12 21.36 0.70
CA HIS A 21 11.01 21.61 -0.44
C HIS A 21 11.81 20.36 -0.85
N VAL A 22 11.17 19.19 -0.80
CA VAL A 22 11.76 17.90 -1.17
C VAL A 22 11.11 17.39 -2.44
N THR A 23 11.92 16.88 -3.36
CA THR A 23 11.43 16.18 -4.55
C THR A 23 11.62 14.68 -4.34
N PRO A 24 10.53 13.91 -4.15
CA PRO A 24 10.63 12.47 -3.99
C PRO A 24 11.18 11.80 -5.24
N THR A 25 12.07 10.84 -5.05
CA THR A 25 12.63 10.03 -6.15
C THR A 25 12.32 8.56 -5.90
N ALA A 26 11.95 7.83 -6.96
CA ALA A 26 11.73 6.40 -6.86
C ALA A 26 13.07 5.68 -6.69
N PRO A 27 13.15 4.70 -5.74
CA PRO A 27 14.35 3.89 -5.62
C PRO A 27 14.59 3.07 -6.89
N LYS A 28 15.87 2.92 -7.27
CA LYS A 28 16.25 1.95 -8.29
C LYS A 28 16.10 0.54 -7.69
N ASP A 29 15.73 -0.43 -8.51
CA ASP A 29 15.62 -1.84 -8.10
C ASP A 29 14.73 -2.08 -6.87
N PHE A 30 13.61 -1.38 -6.81
CA PHE A 30 12.65 -1.55 -5.73
C PHE A 30 11.87 -2.86 -5.92
N ALA A 31 12.14 -3.86 -5.08
CA ALA A 31 11.55 -5.20 -5.19
C ALA A 31 10.02 -5.19 -5.17
N MET A 32 9.40 -4.36 -4.32
CA MET A 32 7.93 -4.26 -4.24
C MET A 32 7.32 -3.75 -5.56
N ALA A 33 8.00 -2.87 -6.29
CA ALA A 33 7.53 -2.41 -7.58
C ALA A 33 7.57 -3.53 -8.64
N LYS A 34 8.60 -4.36 -8.61
CA LYS A 34 8.72 -5.53 -9.49
C LYS A 34 7.63 -6.57 -9.17
N ASP A 35 7.41 -6.84 -7.91
CA ASP A 35 6.37 -7.78 -7.45
C ASP A 35 4.99 -7.28 -7.83
N HIS A 36 4.72 -5.99 -7.68
CA HIS A 36 3.46 -5.36 -8.06
C HIS A 36 3.23 -5.47 -9.57
N ALA A 37 4.24 -5.19 -10.38
CA ALA A 37 4.15 -5.30 -11.84
C ALA A 37 3.85 -6.74 -12.29
N ALA A 38 4.49 -7.73 -11.67
CA ALA A 38 4.25 -9.14 -11.93
C ALA A 38 2.82 -9.54 -11.55
N ALA A 39 2.34 -9.07 -10.39
CA ALA A 39 0.97 -9.31 -9.94
C ALA A 39 -0.06 -8.69 -10.88
N MET A 40 0.16 -7.46 -11.35
CA MET A 40 -0.73 -6.80 -12.30
C MET A 40 -0.79 -7.53 -13.64
N LYS A 41 0.36 -8.03 -14.11
CA LYS A 41 0.42 -8.85 -15.33
C LYS A 41 -0.38 -10.14 -15.19
N SER A 42 -0.28 -10.81 -14.05
CA SER A 42 -1.06 -12.01 -13.74
C SER A 42 -2.56 -11.71 -13.67
N LEU A 43 -2.95 -10.64 -12.98
CA LEU A 43 -4.36 -10.24 -12.82
C LEU A 43 -5.04 -9.92 -14.15
N ARG A 44 -4.33 -9.31 -15.09
CA ARG A 44 -4.88 -8.98 -16.44
C ARG A 44 -5.28 -10.20 -17.24
N ARG A 45 -4.77 -11.39 -16.87
CA ARG A 45 -5.07 -12.66 -17.54
C ARG A 45 -6.24 -13.42 -16.91
N GLN A 46 -6.81 -12.88 -15.83
CA GLN A 46 -7.84 -13.55 -15.05
C GLN A 46 -9.15 -12.77 -15.10
N SER A 47 -10.23 -13.48 -14.79
CA SER A 47 -11.58 -12.89 -14.75
C SER A 47 -12.45 -13.63 -13.73
N GLY A 48 -13.60 -13.03 -13.38
CA GLY A 48 -14.57 -13.63 -12.47
C GLY A 48 -14.00 -13.93 -11.08
N LYS A 49 -14.42 -15.04 -10.49
CA LYS A 49 -13.99 -15.44 -9.14
C LYS A 49 -12.48 -15.68 -9.03
N SER A 50 -11.85 -16.14 -10.10
CA SER A 50 -10.39 -16.33 -10.14
C SER A 50 -9.68 -14.99 -10.02
N PHE A 51 -10.15 -13.96 -10.73
CA PHE A 51 -9.63 -12.60 -10.60
C PHE A 51 -9.84 -12.07 -9.18
N ASP A 52 -11.05 -12.18 -8.65
CA ASP A 52 -11.39 -11.66 -7.32
C ASP A 52 -10.48 -12.28 -6.25
N ARG A 53 -10.31 -13.59 -6.27
CA ARG A 53 -9.43 -14.28 -5.34
C ARG A 53 -7.98 -13.85 -5.48
N ALA A 54 -7.46 -13.79 -6.70
CA ALA A 54 -6.08 -13.38 -6.95
C ALA A 54 -5.85 -11.91 -6.55
N PHE A 55 -6.79 -11.03 -6.86
CA PHE A 55 -6.74 -9.63 -6.48
C PHE A 55 -6.70 -9.46 -4.95
N LEU A 56 -7.64 -10.09 -4.25
CA LEU A 56 -7.72 -9.99 -2.77
C LEU A 56 -6.50 -10.61 -2.10
N THR A 57 -6.01 -11.74 -2.60
CA THR A 57 -4.78 -12.36 -2.08
C THR A 57 -3.59 -11.42 -2.24
N HIS A 58 -3.46 -10.77 -3.38
CA HIS A 58 -2.41 -9.78 -3.62
C HIS A 58 -2.55 -8.57 -2.70
N GLU A 59 -3.77 -8.05 -2.52
CA GLU A 59 -4.02 -6.89 -1.64
C GLU A 59 -3.63 -7.19 -0.19
N VAL A 60 -4.01 -8.36 0.33
CA VAL A 60 -3.62 -8.78 1.70
C VAL A 60 -2.10 -8.84 1.82
N ALA A 61 -1.44 -9.55 0.91
CA ALA A 61 0.01 -9.72 0.94
C ALA A 61 0.75 -8.38 0.79
N TYR A 62 0.30 -7.54 -0.13
CA TYR A 62 0.92 -6.23 -0.39
C TYR A 62 0.75 -5.29 0.80
N HIS A 63 -0.46 -5.17 1.34
CA HIS A 63 -0.71 -4.32 2.51
C HIS A 63 0.11 -4.78 3.71
N LYS A 64 0.16 -6.08 3.95
CA LYS A 64 1.00 -6.64 5.04
C LYS A 64 2.47 -6.29 4.84
N ALA A 65 3.00 -6.47 3.63
CA ALA A 65 4.40 -6.14 3.32
C ALA A 65 4.70 -4.66 3.52
N VAL A 66 3.77 -3.77 3.11
CA VAL A 66 3.90 -2.32 3.31
C VAL A 66 3.88 -1.97 4.80
N ILE A 67 2.95 -2.54 5.56
CA ILE A 67 2.84 -2.31 7.01
C ILE A 67 4.12 -2.74 7.72
N ASP A 68 4.63 -3.94 7.41
CA ASP A 68 5.87 -4.47 7.99
C ASP A 68 7.06 -3.57 7.64
N ALA A 69 7.16 -3.12 6.39
CA ALA A 69 8.21 -2.21 5.94
C ALA A 69 8.13 -0.85 6.63
N MET A 70 6.93 -0.30 6.84
CA MET A 70 6.74 0.95 7.58
C MET A 70 7.25 0.82 9.02
N ASN A 71 6.85 -0.25 9.70
CA ASN A 71 7.19 -0.43 11.11
C ASN A 71 8.66 -0.78 11.33
N ALA A 72 9.21 -1.68 10.52
CA ALA A 72 10.55 -2.22 10.72
C ALA A 72 11.67 -1.36 10.11
N THR A 73 11.38 -0.66 9.03
CA THR A 73 12.40 0.02 8.22
C THR A 73 12.15 1.52 8.12
N LEU A 74 10.95 1.91 7.71
CA LEU A 74 10.65 3.31 7.39
C LEU A 74 10.61 4.18 8.65
N MET A 75 9.78 3.82 9.63
CA MET A 75 9.59 4.65 10.84
C MET A 75 10.90 4.87 11.61
N PRO A 76 11.75 3.84 11.84
CA PRO A 76 13.04 4.05 12.49
C PRO A 76 14.00 4.95 11.71
N ALA A 77 13.89 4.96 10.38
CA ALA A 77 14.77 5.76 9.51
C ALA A 77 14.31 7.20 9.35
N LEU A 78 13.05 7.51 9.65
CA LEU A 78 12.50 8.85 9.49
C LEU A 78 13.05 9.80 10.56
N LYS A 79 13.56 10.95 10.12
CA LYS A 79 14.08 12.00 11.00
C LYS A 79 13.13 13.20 11.08
N ASN A 80 12.30 13.41 10.08
CA ASN A 80 11.39 14.56 10.02
C ASN A 80 10.09 14.22 10.77
N GLN A 81 9.75 15.03 11.78
CA GLN A 81 8.57 14.77 12.61
C GLN A 81 7.25 14.90 11.84
N GLU A 82 7.14 15.84 10.89
CA GLU A 82 5.92 16.00 10.09
C GLU A 82 5.66 14.77 9.20
N VAL A 83 6.72 14.15 8.67
CA VAL A 83 6.60 12.90 7.90
C VAL A 83 6.20 11.74 8.81
N LYS A 84 6.79 11.63 10.00
CA LYS A 84 6.40 10.63 11.00
C LYS A 84 4.93 10.76 11.38
N ASP A 85 4.47 11.98 11.59
CA ASP A 85 3.08 12.27 11.97
C ASP A 85 2.13 11.85 10.84
N LEU A 86 2.47 12.13 9.58
CA LEU A 86 1.66 11.71 8.45
C LEU A 86 1.59 10.19 8.35
N VAL A 87 2.71 9.49 8.44
CA VAL A 87 2.75 8.01 8.39
C VAL A 87 1.94 7.41 9.53
N THR A 88 2.10 7.93 10.74
CA THR A 88 1.33 7.48 11.91
C THR A 88 -0.18 7.67 11.72
N LYS A 89 -0.55 8.80 11.13
CA LYS A 89 -1.97 9.11 10.86
C LYS A 89 -2.59 8.17 9.83
N VAL A 90 -1.86 7.79 8.79
CA VAL A 90 -2.40 6.96 7.70
C VAL A 90 -2.22 5.45 7.94
N ALA A 91 -1.34 5.04 8.84
CA ALA A 91 -1.07 3.63 9.12
C ALA A 91 -2.32 2.80 9.45
N PRO A 92 -3.28 3.27 10.27
CA PRO A 92 -4.50 2.51 10.54
C PRO A 92 -5.32 2.20 9.30
N ALA A 93 -5.30 3.06 8.28
CA ALA A 93 -6.02 2.80 7.02
C ALA A 93 -5.43 1.60 6.27
N PHE A 94 -4.11 1.42 6.29
CA PHE A 94 -3.47 0.24 5.69
C PHE A 94 -3.92 -1.04 6.35
N LYS A 95 -3.99 -1.05 7.69
CA LYS A 95 -4.48 -2.21 8.44
C LYS A 95 -5.96 -2.48 8.16
N ALA A 96 -6.78 -1.43 8.09
CA ALA A 96 -8.19 -1.55 7.75
C ALA A 96 -8.40 -2.13 6.34
N HIS A 97 -7.58 -1.72 5.38
CA HIS A 97 -7.62 -2.26 4.02
C HIS A 97 -7.21 -3.74 3.99
N GLU A 98 -6.16 -4.11 4.72
CA GLU A 98 -5.73 -5.51 4.84
C GLU A 98 -6.85 -6.38 5.42
N ASP A 99 -7.45 -5.95 6.52
CA ASP A 99 -8.51 -6.67 7.20
C ASP A 99 -9.75 -6.81 6.31
N ALA A 100 -10.14 -5.75 5.61
CA ALA A 100 -11.27 -5.77 4.68
C ALA A 100 -11.01 -6.75 3.52
N ALA A 101 -9.82 -6.74 2.95
CA ALA A 101 -9.44 -7.65 1.88
C ALA A 101 -9.42 -9.11 2.37
N GLN A 102 -8.90 -9.36 3.57
CA GLN A 102 -8.89 -10.69 4.17
C GLN A 102 -10.30 -11.20 4.42
N ASN A 103 -11.18 -10.36 4.96
CA ASN A 103 -12.58 -10.73 5.19
C ASN A 103 -13.31 -11.09 3.89
N MET A 104 -13.07 -10.34 2.82
CA MET A 104 -13.64 -10.66 1.51
C MET A 104 -13.09 -11.97 0.95
N LEU A 105 -11.79 -12.20 1.11
CA LEU A 105 -11.13 -13.43 0.67
C LEU A 105 -11.70 -14.65 1.40
N ASP A 106 -11.90 -14.54 2.71
CA ASP A 106 -12.51 -15.59 3.54
C ASP A 106 -13.94 -15.92 3.08
N LYS A 107 -14.71 -14.91 2.71
CA LYS A 107 -16.06 -15.10 2.16
C LYS A 107 -16.04 -15.82 0.82
N LEU A 108 -15.05 -15.55 -0.03
CA LEU A 108 -14.90 -16.24 -1.32
C LEU A 108 -14.49 -17.72 -1.15
N ALA A 109 -13.81 -18.05 -0.06
CA ALA A 109 -13.39 -19.41 0.22
C ALA A 109 -14.56 -20.31 0.65
N LYS A 110 -15.65 -19.71 1.10
CA LYS A 110 -16.89 -20.43 1.46
C LYS A 110 -17.81 -20.52 0.23
#